data_2c0912913aec3f0c6db23df456bbda31
#
_entry.id   2c0912913aec3f0c6db23df456bbda31
#
_cell.length_a   1.000
_cell.length_b   1.000
_cell.length_c   1.000
_cell.angle_alpha   90.00
_cell.angle_beta   90.00
_cell.angle_gamma   90.00
#
_symmetry.space_group_name_H-M   'P 1'
#
loop_
_entity.id
_entity.type
_entity.pdbx_description
1 polymer ?
#
loop_
_entity_poly.entity_id
_entity_poly.type
_entity_poly.pdbx_seq_one_letter_code
_entity_poly.pdbx_strand_id
1 'polypeptide(L)'
;MCIGGSLTKTLAQTELADKENTVIETLFEKTKLQCIGRYVIDVPESFNNQLRNSIFIGDFKIESQFIYPPSFKQRIELREAELREWKTSAENAPMLKAVIQLPDDKGVIFDRNLPGRDDLSRILEAHVYVNHIAFIITADILDLSDTKYVNRKKTYEKAGFSEYQMNEKPAKLAAMQSLITRLQGRLDHEIPMEKGVCIPNGFILDDNAIPKQDVSFVYDSSEFIFSVESDNRFAGSNDTLLSRSAEINEAIRRHNRKTIRNGNASPNNIPSQEWLVKGEQEVYSKTENKQIPDLPYYFFTFNGNEATGSLILPKLYIVMNNRNKFTTYSESEMVEIWDRIVGSLRYKPNAF
;
A
#
# COMPACT_ATOMS: atom_id res chain seq x y z
N MET A 1 1.41 -63.71 5.13
CA MET A 1 1.52 -62.93 6.40
C MET A 1 2.09 -61.56 6.06
N CYS A 2 1.21 -60.60 5.81
CA CYS A 2 1.58 -59.22 5.41
C CYS A 2 0.93 -58.25 6.41
N ILE A 3 1.64 -57.88 7.47
CA ILE A 3 1.19 -56.88 8.47
C ILE A 3 2.23 -55.77 8.66
N GLY A 4 3.14 -55.53 7.70
CA GLY A 4 4.20 -54.54 7.85
C GLY A 4 3.97 -53.17 7.19
N GLY A 5 2.93 -52.99 6.36
CA GLY A 5 2.81 -51.81 5.51
C GLY A 5 1.97 -50.65 6.08
N SER A 6 1.18 -50.88 7.12
CA SER A 6 0.27 -49.86 7.63
C SER A 6 0.90 -48.95 8.73
N LEU A 7 1.74 -49.53 9.56
CA LEU A 7 2.38 -48.81 10.69
C LEU A 7 3.46 -47.81 10.24
N THR A 8 4.23 -48.12 9.22
CA THR A 8 5.26 -47.22 8.68
C THR A 8 4.69 -46.02 7.95
N LYS A 9 3.56 -46.13 7.24
CA LYS A 9 2.85 -45.01 6.64
C LYS A 9 2.26 -44.06 7.67
N THR A 10 1.72 -44.58 8.76
CA THR A 10 1.13 -43.79 9.83
C THR A 10 2.19 -43.00 10.61
N LEU A 11 3.33 -43.60 10.91
CA LEU A 11 4.46 -42.94 11.57
C LEU A 11 5.07 -41.81 10.72
N ALA A 12 5.30 -42.06 9.44
CA ALA A 12 5.83 -41.03 8.53
C ALA A 12 4.86 -39.85 8.32
N GLN A 13 3.55 -40.10 8.31
CA GLN A 13 2.54 -39.05 8.25
C GLN A 13 2.47 -38.22 9.56
N THR A 14 2.66 -38.85 10.71
CA THR A 14 2.69 -38.18 12.00
C THR A 14 3.96 -37.35 12.14
N GLU A 15 5.13 -37.85 11.76
CA GLU A 15 6.40 -37.13 11.75
C GLU A 15 6.40 -35.92 10.79
N LEU A 16 5.75 -36.01 9.62
CA LEU A 16 5.57 -34.91 8.69
C LEU A 16 4.64 -33.85 9.28
N ALA A 17 3.50 -34.24 9.86
CA ALA A 17 2.56 -33.32 10.49
C ALA A 17 3.17 -32.59 11.70
N ASP A 18 3.96 -33.29 12.52
CA ASP A 18 4.68 -32.69 13.64
C ASP A 18 5.76 -31.71 13.19
N LYS A 19 6.44 -31.98 12.07
CA LYS A 19 7.44 -31.10 11.49
C LYS A 19 6.81 -29.86 10.84
N GLU A 20 5.73 -30.00 10.08
CA GLU A 20 4.95 -28.90 9.53
C GLU A 20 4.42 -27.99 10.62
N ASN A 21 3.86 -28.54 11.69
CA ASN A 21 3.39 -27.78 12.84
C ASN A 21 4.54 -26.98 13.50
N THR A 22 5.74 -27.56 13.61
CA THR A 22 6.89 -26.86 14.20
C THR A 22 7.35 -25.67 13.38
N VAL A 23 7.32 -25.74 12.03
CA VAL A 23 7.72 -24.65 11.16
C VAL A 23 6.75 -23.46 11.27
N ILE A 24 5.45 -23.74 11.28
CA ILE A 24 4.42 -22.70 11.42
C ILE A 24 4.43 -22.09 12.82
N GLU A 25 4.54 -22.91 13.88
CA GLU A 25 4.65 -22.39 15.25
C GLU A 25 5.88 -21.49 15.41
N THR A 26 7.01 -21.84 14.79
CA THR A 26 8.22 -20.99 14.80
C THR A 26 7.98 -19.65 14.10
N LEU A 27 7.29 -19.64 12.94
CA LEU A 27 6.96 -18.40 12.23
C LEU A 27 6.06 -17.48 13.04
N PHE A 28 5.10 -18.04 13.79
CA PHE A 28 4.13 -17.32 14.60
C PHE A 28 4.48 -17.28 16.11
N GLU A 29 5.66 -17.74 16.52
CA GLU A 29 6.11 -17.64 17.91
C GLU A 29 6.01 -16.20 18.44
N LYS A 30 6.32 -15.25 17.57
CA LYS A 30 6.12 -13.81 17.81
C LYS A 30 5.38 -13.20 16.67
N THR A 31 4.33 -12.47 17.02
CA THR A 31 3.55 -11.67 16.08
C THR A 31 3.57 -10.21 16.48
N LYS A 32 3.33 -9.33 15.52
CA LYS A 32 3.16 -7.90 15.74
C LYS A 32 1.89 -7.42 15.09
N LEU A 33 1.25 -6.48 15.75
CA LEU A 33 0.09 -5.76 15.20
C LEU A 33 0.56 -4.84 14.06
N GLN A 34 -0.26 -4.73 13.02
CA GLN A 34 -0.06 -3.76 11.95
C GLN A 34 -1.35 -2.99 11.72
N CYS A 35 -1.30 -1.66 11.81
CA CYS A 35 -2.43 -0.80 11.50
C CYS A 35 -2.31 -0.29 10.07
N ILE A 36 -3.29 -0.65 9.21
CA ILE A 36 -3.28 -0.37 7.77
C ILE A 36 -4.62 0.25 7.38
N GLY A 37 -4.61 1.52 6.99
CA GLY A 37 -5.85 2.26 6.80
C GLY A 37 -6.68 2.30 8.08
N ARG A 38 -7.84 1.66 8.07
CA ARG A 38 -8.76 1.53 9.22
C ARG A 38 -8.80 0.12 9.80
N TYR A 39 -7.85 -0.73 9.44
CA TYR A 39 -7.79 -2.13 9.83
C TYR A 39 -6.55 -2.43 10.67
N VAL A 40 -6.67 -3.49 11.46
CA VAL A 40 -5.55 -4.08 12.21
C VAL A 40 -5.46 -5.55 11.85
N ILE A 41 -4.25 -6.02 11.63
CA ILE A 41 -3.92 -7.40 11.31
C ILE A 41 -2.68 -7.82 12.10
N ASP A 42 -2.64 -9.07 12.51
CA ASP A 42 -1.48 -9.64 13.19
C ASP A 42 -0.61 -10.37 12.16
N VAL A 43 0.64 -10.00 12.09
CA VAL A 43 1.60 -10.62 11.18
C VAL A 43 2.81 -11.16 11.94
N PRO A 44 3.54 -12.15 11.41
CA PRO A 44 4.80 -12.60 12.01
C PRO A 44 5.76 -11.42 12.27
N GLU A 45 6.51 -11.48 13.36
CA GLU A 45 7.50 -10.45 13.74
C GLU A 45 8.49 -10.14 12.61
N SER A 46 8.84 -11.16 11.83
CA SER A 46 9.77 -11.06 10.69
C SER A 46 9.23 -10.26 9.49
N PHE A 47 7.92 -9.98 9.44
CA PHE A 47 7.33 -9.22 8.35
C PHE A 47 7.63 -7.73 8.50
N ASN A 48 8.44 -7.18 7.60
CA ASN A 48 8.76 -5.76 7.56
C ASN A 48 8.17 -5.11 6.30
N ASN A 49 7.42 -4.04 6.49
CA ASN A 49 6.85 -3.27 5.39
C ASN A 49 7.97 -2.68 4.52
N GLN A 50 7.92 -2.94 3.24
CA GLN A 50 8.97 -2.57 2.28
C GLN A 50 8.90 -1.12 1.82
N LEU A 51 7.85 -0.37 2.18
CA LEU A 51 7.65 1.04 1.79
C LEU A 51 7.75 1.30 0.27
N ARG A 52 7.39 0.29 -0.55
CA ARG A 52 7.53 0.37 -2.02
C ARG A 52 6.32 0.97 -2.70
N ASN A 53 5.17 0.91 -2.06
CA ASN A 53 3.92 1.35 -2.66
C ASN A 53 3.68 2.83 -2.39
N SER A 54 3.09 3.49 -3.36
CA SER A 54 2.59 4.84 -3.18
C SER A 54 1.34 4.82 -2.31
N ILE A 55 1.29 5.74 -1.35
CA ILE A 55 0.15 5.96 -0.46
C ILE A 55 -0.53 7.25 -0.92
N PHE A 56 -1.86 7.21 -1.04
CA PHE A 56 -2.65 8.38 -1.41
C PHE A 56 -3.69 8.71 -0.35
N ILE A 57 -3.71 9.97 0.07
CA ILE A 57 -4.74 10.55 0.93
C ILE A 57 -5.29 11.78 0.21
N GLY A 58 -6.53 11.68 -0.27
CA GLY A 58 -7.05 12.65 -1.23
C GLY A 58 -6.20 12.66 -2.50
N ASP A 59 -5.76 13.85 -2.89
CA ASP A 59 -4.88 14.05 -4.06
C ASP A 59 -3.38 14.02 -3.70
N PHE A 60 -3.05 13.68 -2.45
CA PHE A 60 -1.68 13.73 -1.96
C PHE A 60 -1.04 12.35 -1.97
N LYS A 61 0.07 12.22 -2.69
CA LYS A 61 0.97 11.09 -2.58
C LYS A 61 1.85 11.28 -1.36
N ILE A 62 1.98 10.26 -0.52
CA ILE A 62 2.74 10.30 0.72
C ILE A 62 3.79 9.19 0.71
N GLU A 63 5.03 9.56 1.00
CA GLU A 63 6.14 8.65 1.26
C GLU A 63 6.66 8.91 2.67
N SER A 64 7.10 7.88 3.37
CA SER A 64 7.61 8.00 4.74
C SER A 64 8.94 7.28 4.91
N GLN A 65 9.78 7.82 5.77
CA GLN A 65 11.07 7.22 6.10
C GLN A 65 11.49 7.58 7.51
N PHE A 66 11.99 6.60 8.25
CA PHE A 66 12.68 6.87 9.51
C PHE A 66 14.02 7.57 9.22
N ILE A 67 14.25 8.74 9.85
CA ILE A 67 15.44 9.54 9.62
C ILE A 67 15.78 10.35 10.87
N TYR A 68 17.06 10.63 11.11
CA TYR A 68 17.50 11.50 12.20
C TYR A 68 17.37 12.99 11.82
N PRO A 69 17.10 13.89 12.79
CA PRO A 69 16.88 15.32 12.55
C PRO A 69 17.98 15.99 11.71
N PRO A 70 19.28 15.81 11.97
CA PRO A 70 20.33 16.44 11.14
C PRO A 70 20.27 16.00 9.67
N SER A 71 20.01 14.73 9.43
CA SER A 71 19.92 14.19 8.06
C SER A 71 18.66 14.68 7.35
N PHE A 72 17.56 14.92 8.08
CA PHE A 72 16.35 15.53 7.52
C PHE A 72 16.64 16.97 7.08
N LYS A 73 17.30 17.79 7.93
CA LYS A 73 17.66 19.16 7.59
C LYS A 73 18.56 19.20 6.34
N GLN A 74 19.61 18.37 6.33
CA GLN A 74 20.49 18.25 5.17
C GLN A 74 19.75 17.87 3.88
N ARG A 75 18.76 16.95 3.97
CA ARG A 75 17.92 16.58 2.82
C ARG A 75 17.19 17.78 2.25
N ILE A 76 16.56 18.62 3.10
CA ILE A 76 15.88 19.84 2.66
C ILE A 76 16.86 20.79 1.96
N GLU A 77 18.03 21.07 2.57
CA GLU A 77 19.04 21.96 2.02
C GLU A 77 19.54 21.46 0.64
N LEU A 78 19.85 20.18 0.53
CA LEU A 78 20.27 19.56 -0.74
C LEU A 78 19.17 19.62 -1.81
N ARG A 79 17.91 19.34 -1.40
CA ARG A 79 16.77 19.40 -2.33
C ARG A 79 16.50 20.81 -2.83
N GLU A 80 16.57 21.80 -1.95
CA GLU A 80 16.42 23.19 -2.34
C GLU A 80 17.53 23.64 -3.30
N ALA A 81 18.78 23.30 -3.01
CA ALA A 81 19.91 23.61 -3.87
C ALA A 81 19.76 22.94 -5.26
N GLU A 82 19.42 21.68 -5.31
CA GLU A 82 19.13 20.95 -6.55
C GLU A 82 18.06 21.68 -7.38
N LEU A 83 16.93 22.04 -6.76
CA LEU A 83 15.83 22.72 -7.43
C LEU A 83 16.20 24.13 -7.92
N ARG A 84 17.08 24.86 -7.21
CA ARG A 84 17.57 26.17 -7.63
C ARG A 84 18.55 26.10 -8.78
N GLU A 85 19.37 25.05 -8.84
CA GLU A 85 20.36 24.81 -9.88
C GLU A 85 19.79 24.17 -11.15
N TRP A 86 18.61 23.58 -11.04
CA TRP A 86 17.98 22.86 -12.16
C TRP A 86 17.62 23.83 -13.29
N LYS A 87 18.26 23.61 -14.45
CA LYS A 87 18.03 24.43 -15.64
C LYS A 87 16.73 24.05 -16.35
N THR A 88 15.91 25.05 -16.63
CA THR A 88 14.69 24.96 -17.44
C THR A 88 14.81 25.89 -18.65
N SER A 89 13.86 25.84 -19.58
CA SER A 89 13.75 26.88 -20.61
C SER A 89 13.51 28.26 -19.97
N ALA A 90 13.92 29.33 -20.64
CA ALA A 90 13.76 30.69 -20.12
C ALA A 90 12.31 31.05 -19.80
N GLU A 91 11.35 30.50 -20.56
CA GLU A 91 9.92 30.69 -20.35
C GLU A 91 9.39 30.04 -19.07
N ASN A 92 10.01 28.96 -18.65
CA ASN A 92 9.61 28.14 -17.50
C ASN A 92 10.50 28.38 -16.27
N ALA A 93 11.54 29.20 -16.36
CA ALA A 93 12.46 29.51 -15.27
C ALA A 93 11.78 30.38 -14.19
N PRO A 94 12.18 30.23 -12.92
CA PRO A 94 13.04 29.19 -12.37
C PRO A 94 12.31 27.85 -12.17
N MET A 95 13.05 26.75 -11.96
CA MET A 95 12.48 25.45 -11.57
C MET A 95 11.74 25.54 -10.24
N LEU A 96 12.36 26.11 -9.23
CA LEU A 96 11.78 26.37 -7.91
C LEU A 96 11.06 27.72 -7.94
N LYS A 97 9.73 27.69 -7.83
CA LYS A 97 8.89 28.89 -7.86
C LYS A 97 8.75 29.55 -6.49
N ALA A 98 8.63 28.77 -5.43
CA ALA A 98 8.53 29.27 -4.07
C ALA A 98 9.01 28.22 -3.05
N VAL A 99 9.45 28.76 -1.89
CA VAL A 99 9.77 27.99 -0.69
C VAL A 99 8.85 28.51 0.43
N ILE A 100 8.05 27.62 0.99
CA ILE A 100 7.09 27.94 2.04
C ILE A 100 7.50 27.19 3.31
N GLN A 101 7.97 27.92 4.32
CA GLN A 101 8.36 27.33 5.59
C GLN A 101 7.12 26.89 6.37
N LEU A 102 7.20 25.70 6.98
CA LEU A 102 6.17 25.22 7.90
C LEU A 102 6.41 25.77 9.31
N PRO A 103 5.35 25.98 10.11
CA PRO A 103 5.49 26.38 11.51
C PRO A 103 6.34 25.39 12.32
N ASP A 104 6.96 25.88 13.40
CA ASP A 104 7.68 25.07 14.39
C ASP A 104 8.83 24.25 13.79
N ASP A 105 9.48 24.75 12.75
CA ASP A 105 10.57 24.07 12.04
C ASP A 105 10.21 22.64 11.57
N LYS A 106 8.92 22.34 11.42
CA LYS A 106 8.44 21.03 10.99
C LYS A 106 8.84 20.66 9.56
N GLY A 107 9.33 21.63 8.78
CA GLY A 107 9.76 21.37 7.41
C GLY A 107 9.40 22.48 6.43
N VAL A 108 9.25 22.15 5.16
CA VAL A 108 9.11 23.09 4.06
C VAL A 108 8.21 22.53 2.97
N ILE A 109 7.52 23.42 2.26
CA ILE A 109 6.82 23.09 1.01
C ILE A 109 7.53 23.80 -0.15
N PHE A 110 7.97 23.08 -1.14
CA PHE A 110 8.47 23.58 -2.41
C PHE A 110 7.34 23.65 -3.43
N ASP A 111 7.11 24.81 -4.03
CA ASP A 111 6.33 24.95 -5.26
C ASP A 111 7.33 24.91 -6.41
N ARG A 112 7.28 23.87 -7.21
CA ARG A 112 8.25 23.62 -8.28
C ARG A 112 7.60 23.16 -9.58
N ASN A 113 8.28 23.37 -10.69
CA ASN A 113 7.83 22.88 -11.99
C ASN A 113 7.83 21.34 -12.03
N LEU A 114 6.95 20.79 -12.84
CA LEU A 114 7.05 19.40 -13.27
C LEU A 114 8.11 19.30 -14.37
N PRO A 115 9.16 18.44 -14.20
CA PRO A 115 10.22 18.33 -15.20
C PRO A 115 9.70 18.00 -16.59
N GLY A 116 10.22 18.70 -17.62
CA GLY A 116 9.85 18.48 -19.02
C GLY A 116 8.44 18.98 -19.41
N ARG A 117 7.80 19.76 -18.55
CA ARG A 117 6.50 20.40 -18.81
C ARG A 117 6.60 21.91 -18.74
N ASP A 118 5.59 22.58 -19.27
CA ASP A 118 5.38 24.03 -19.06
C ASP A 118 5.15 24.29 -17.56
N ASP A 119 5.57 25.47 -17.08
CA ASP A 119 5.47 25.83 -15.65
C ASP A 119 4.04 26.14 -15.17
N LEU A 120 3.02 25.96 -16.03
CA LEU A 120 1.63 25.84 -15.60
C LEU A 120 1.35 24.52 -14.90
N SER A 121 2.13 23.47 -15.19
CA SER A 121 2.07 22.17 -14.55
C SER A 121 3.16 22.10 -13.47
N ARG A 122 2.78 22.18 -12.22
CA ARG A 122 3.69 22.25 -11.11
C ARG A 122 3.41 21.16 -10.06
N ILE A 123 4.27 21.04 -9.10
CA ILE A 123 4.15 20.14 -7.97
C ILE A 123 4.34 20.93 -6.68
N LEU A 124 3.42 20.77 -5.74
CA LEU A 124 3.67 21.08 -4.34
C LEU A 124 4.36 19.88 -3.72
N GLU A 125 5.58 20.06 -3.22
CA GLU A 125 6.41 19.02 -2.60
C GLU A 125 6.75 19.42 -1.17
N ALA A 126 6.06 18.82 -0.19
CA ALA A 126 6.32 19.07 1.21
C ALA A 126 7.31 18.05 1.78
N HIS A 127 8.27 18.52 2.54
CA HIS A 127 9.14 17.73 3.40
C HIS A 127 8.77 18.03 4.84
N VAL A 128 8.28 17.04 5.57
CA VAL A 128 7.72 17.20 6.92
C VAL A 128 8.38 16.23 7.88
N TYR A 129 8.70 16.70 9.09
CA TYR A 129 9.31 15.88 10.13
C TYR A 129 8.42 15.83 11.37
N VAL A 130 7.97 14.65 11.75
CA VAL A 130 7.10 14.44 12.92
C VAL A 130 7.51 13.14 13.61
N ASN A 131 7.83 13.22 14.92
CA ASN A 131 8.14 12.05 15.75
C ASN A 131 9.20 11.11 15.14
N HIS A 132 10.34 11.66 14.70
CA HIS A 132 11.45 10.93 14.07
C HIS A 132 11.16 10.33 12.68
N ILE A 133 9.99 10.61 12.10
CA ILE A 133 9.62 10.19 10.76
C ILE A 133 9.67 11.40 9.82
N ALA A 134 10.35 11.26 8.69
CA ALA A 134 10.27 12.19 7.58
C ALA A 134 9.18 11.73 6.61
N PHE A 135 8.33 12.65 6.21
CA PHE A 135 7.33 12.47 5.17
C PHE A 135 7.64 13.36 3.98
N ILE A 136 7.49 12.82 2.78
CA ILE A 136 7.46 13.59 1.53
C ILE A 136 6.02 13.50 1.02
N ILE A 137 5.37 14.67 0.89
CA ILE A 137 3.99 14.77 0.44
C ILE A 137 3.97 15.56 -0.86
N THR A 138 3.47 14.97 -1.94
CA THR A 138 3.41 15.64 -3.24
C THR A 138 1.99 15.71 -3.78
N ALA A 139 1.71 16.79 -4.50
CA ALA A 139 0.49 16.96 -5.27
C ALA A 139 0.78 17.72 -6.56
N ASP A 140 0.24 17.22 -7.66
CA ASP A 140 0.25 17.94 -8.92
C ASP A 140 -0.73 19.09 -8.87
N ILE A 141 -0.35 20.24 -9.43
CA ILE A 141 -1.21 21.41 -9.56
C ILE A 141 -1.17 21.96 -10.98
N LEU A 142 -2.30 22.46 -11.44
CA LEU A 142 -2.43 23.30 -12.61
C LEU A 142 -2.55 24.76 -12.16
N ASP A 143 -1.73 25.65 -12.73
CA ASP A 143 -1.75 27.07 -12.39
C ASP A 143 -1.55 27.93 -13.65
N LEU A 144 -2.64 28.48 -14.16
CA LEU A 144 -2.66 29.45 -15.28
C LEU A 144 -2.78 30.90 -14.79
N SER A 145 -2.39 31.20 -13.56
CA SER A 145 -2.50 32.56 -13.01
C SER A 145 -1.52 33.56 -13.62
N ASP A 146 -0.42 33.09 -14.22
CA ASP A 146 0.57 33.94 -14.88
C ASP A 146 -0.02 34.59 -16.14
N THR A 147 0.30 35.88 -16.34
CA THR A 147 -0.17 36.68 -17.49
C THR A 147 0.23 36.10 -18.84
N LYS A 148 1.34 35.40 -18.94
CA LYS A 148 1.76 34.69 -20.16
C LYS A 148 0.76 33.63 -20.63
N TYR A 149 -0.10 33.13 -19.74
CA TYR A 149 -1.10 32.10 -20.02
C TYR A 149 -2.49 32.62 -20.37
N VAL A 150 -2.69 33.93 -20.52
CA VAL A 150 -4.01 34.53 -20.84
C VAL A 150 -4.69 33.84 -22.04
N ASN A 151 -3.95 33.53 -23.11
CA ASN A 151 -4.52 32.87 -24.28
C ASN A 151 -4.86 31.38 -24.02
N ARG A 152 -4.02 30.67 -23.24
CA ARG A 152 -4.32 29.31 -22.81
C ARG A 152 -5.53 29.27 -21.89
N LYS A 153 -5.62 30.18 -20.93
CA LYS A 153 -6.76 30.31 -20.03
C LYS A 153 -8.08 30.40 -20.80
N LYS A 154 -8.16 31.26 -21.82
CA LYS A 154 -9.34 31.35 -22.74
C LYS A 154 -9.67 30.03 -23.41
N THR A 155 -8.68 29.21 -23.75
CA THR A 155 -8.88 27.88 -24.35
C THR A 155 -9.48 26.89 -23.36
N TYR A 156 -8.97 26.88 -22.12
CA TYR A 156 -9.49 26.04 -21.03
C TYR A 156 -10.92 26.46 -20.64
N GLU A 157 -11.20 27.77 -20.57
CA GLU A 157 -12.56 28.31 -20.33
C GLU A 157 -13.55 27.82 -21.40
N LYS A 158 -13.16 27.88 -22.66
CA LYS A 158 -14.00 27.36 -23.79
C LYS A 158 -14.20 25.85 -23.70
N ALA A 159 -13.26 25.12 -23.11
CA ALA A 159 -13.37 23.68 -22.85
C ALA A 159 -14.17 23.35 -21.57
N GLY A 160 -14.70 24.37 -20.86
CA GLY A 160 -15.55 24.19 -19.69
C GLY A 160 -14.80 24.10 -18.34
N PHE A 161 -13.51 24.41 -18.31
CA PHE A 161 -12.76 24.45 -17.05
C PHE A 161 -13.16 25.67 -16.24
N SER A 162 -13.42 25.48 -14.96
CA SER A 162 -13.66 26.56 -14.00
C SER A 162 -12.36 27.29 -13.62
N GLU A 163 -12.47 28.49 -13.09
CA GLU A 163 -11.31 29.25 -12.52
C GLU A 163 -10.56 28.41 -11.47
N TYR A 164 -11.28 27.69 -10.63
CA TYR A 164 -10.70 26.79 -9.62
C TYR A 164 -9.84 25.70 -10.24
N GLN A 165 -10.30 25.07 -11.33
CA GLN A 165 -9.54 24.04 -12.03
C GLN A 165 -8.35 24.58 -12.82
N MET A 166 -8.35 25.87 -13.15
CA MET A 166 -7.25 26.55 -13.83
C MET A 166 -6.23 27.16 -12.87
N ASN A 167 -6.56 27.25 -11.59
CA ASN A 167 -5.68 27.74 -10.51
C ASN A 167 -5.90 26.91 -9.25
N GLU A 168 -5.35 25.69 -9.25
CA GLU A 168 -5.51 24.75 -8.13
C GLU A 168 -4.60 25.04 -6.94
N LYS A 169 -3.52 25.82 -7.14
CA LYS A 169 -2.49 26.05 -6.12
C LYS A 169 -3.03 26.51 -4.76
N PRO A 170 -3.88 27.56 -4.66
CA PRO A 170 -4.33 28.04 -3.37
C PRO A 170 -5.07 26.99 -2.55
N ALA A 171 -5.97 26.26 -3.20
CA ALA A 171 -6.79 25.25 -2.55
C ALA A 171 -5.96 24.01 -2.17
N LYS A 172 -5.11 23.51 -3.07
CA LYS A 172 -4.26 22.34 -2.78
C LYS A 172 -3.19 22.64 -1.74
N LEU A 173 -2.64 23.88 -1.73
CA LEU A 173 -1.72 24.29 -0.68
C LEU A 173 -2.41 24.33 0.69
N ALA A 174 -3.59 24.91 0.80
CA ALA A 174 -4.36 24.93 2.04
C ALA A 174 -4.72 23.50 2.50
N ALA A 175 -5.14 22.63 1.58
CA ALA A 175 -5.44 21.24 1.90
C ALA A 175 -4.20 20.45 2.34
N MET A 176 -3.03 20.67 1.71
CA MET A 176 -1.75 20.08 2.11
C MET A 176 -1.35 20.54 3.51
N GLN A 177 -1.46 21.81 3.82
CA GLN A 177 -1.18 22.36 5.16
C GLN A 177 -2.12 21.76 6.20
N SER A 178 -3.42 21.65 5.91
CA SER A 178 -4.40 20.97 6.78
C SER A 178 -4.04 19.49 6.99
N LEU A 179 -3.63 18.77 5.96
CA LEU A 179 -3.16 17.40 6.09
C LEU A 179 -1.96 17.29 7.03
N ILE A 180 -0.97 18.20 6.86
CA ILE A 180 0.25 18.25 7.68
C ILE A 180 -0.06 18.50 9.16
N THR A 181 -1.05 19.32 9.49
CA THR A 181 -1.44 19.56 10.90
C THR A 181 -2.03 18.34 11.58
N ARG A 182 -2.59 17.40 10.83
CA ARG A 182 -3.22 16.16 11.32
C ARG A 182 -2.31 14.94 11.23
N LEU A 183 -1.14 15.09 10.62
CA LEU A 183 -0.17 14.02 10.44
C LEU A 183 0.62 13.78 11.72
N GLN A 184 0.71 12.52 12.11
CA GLN A 184 1.50 12.04 13.23
C GLN A 184 2.48 10.96 12.76
N GLY A 185 3.73 11.01 13.22
CA GLY A 185 4.69 9.92 13.06
C GLY A 185 4.44 8.85 14.12
N ARG A 186 4.49 7.57 13.75
CA ARG A 186 4.34 6.41 14.63
C ARG A 186 5.08 5.21 14.10
N LEU A 187 5.32 4.21 14.91
CA LEU A 187 5.74 2.89 14.46
C LEU A 187 4.52 2.10 13.96
N ASP A 188 4.69 1.25 12.93
CA ASP A 188 3.58 0.54 12.28
C ASP A 188 2.80 -0.39 13.23
N HIS A 189 3.41 -0.85 14.33
CA HIS A 189 2.77 -1.67 15.36
C HIS A 189 2.05 -0.89 16.47
N GLU A 190 2.22 0.43 16.54
CA GLU A 190 1.47 1.29 17.44
C GLU A 190 0.07 1.52 16.88
N ILE A 191 -0.96 1.17 17.65
CA ILE A 191 -2.35 1.29 17.21
C ILE A 191 -2.97 2.56 17.80
N PRO A 192 -3.21 3.60 16.97
CA PRO A 192 -3.85 4.82 17.43
C PRO A 192 -5.30 4.56 17.87
N MET A 193 -5.69 5.20 18.96
CA MET A 193 -7.04 5.10 19.50
C MET A 193 -8.00 6.14 18.91
N GLU A 194 -7.46 7.18 18.30
CA GLU A 194 -8.23 8.25 17.67
C GLU A 194 -8.82 7.79 16.33
N LYS A 195 -9.86 8.51 15.86
CA LYS A 195 -10.39 8.33 14.50
C LYS A 195 -9.37 8.81 13.47
N GLY A 196 -9.14 8.02 12.44
CA GLY A 196 -8.17 8.37 11.41
C GLY A 196 -7.64 7.17 10.64
N VAL A 197 -6.64 7.44 9.81
CA VAL A 197 -6.08 6.51 8.82
C VAL A 197 -4.63 6.21 9.16
N CYS A 198 -4.31 4.93 9.36
CA CYS A 198 -2.94 4.46 9.48
C CYS A 198 -2.28 4.37 8.10
N ILE A 199 -1.17 5.06 7.95
CA ILE A 199 -0.25 4.96 6.80
C ILE A 199 1.10 4.39 7.26
N PRO A 200 1.97 3.93 6.37
CA PRO A 200 3.31 3.49 6.77
C PRO A 200 4.05 4.56 7.58
N ASN A 201 4.53 4.16 8.77
CA ASN A 201 5.21 5.03 9.74
C ASN A 201 4.40 6.26 10.19
N GLY A 202 3.09 6.28 9.94
CA GLY A 202 2.30 7.47 10.25
C GLY A 202 0.82 7.20 10.50
N PHE A 203 0.16 8.25 10.99
CA PHE A 203 -1.27 8.30 11.23
C PHE A 203 -1.81 9.66 10.86
N ILE A 204 -2.97 9.71 10.22
CA ILE A 204 -3.64 10.95 9.86
C ILE A 204 -4.98 10.99 10.57
N LEU A 205 -5.11 11.95 11.48
CA LEU A 205 -6.36 12.19 12.18
C LEU A 205 -7.47 12.57 11.20
N ASP A 206 -8.66 12.03 11.42
CA ASP A 206 -9.85 12.49 10.71
C ASP A 206 -10.13 13.95 11.06
N ASP A 207 -10.68 14.66 10.11
CA ASP A 207 -11.32 15.95 10.31
C ASP A 207 -12.84 15.82 10.08
N ASN A 208 -13.50 16.92 9.78
CA ASN A 208 -14.94 16.91 9.50
C ASN A 208 -15.31 16.20 8.19
N ALA A 209 -14.33 15.86 7.35
CA ALA A 209 -14.51 15.14 6.10
C ALA A 209 -13.57 13.94 6.04
N ILE A 210 -14.11 12.75 5.77
CA ILE A 210 -13.30 11.54 5.60
C ILE A 210 -12.62 11.62 4.24
N PRO A 211 -11.28 11.66 4.17
CA PRO A 211 -10.57 11.74 2.91
C PRO A 211 -10.69 10.42 2.12
N LYS A 212 -10.63 10.51 0.80
CA LYS A 212 -10.31 9.35 -0.01
C LYS A 212 -8.93 8.84 0.36
N GLN A 213 -8.78 7.53 0.41
CA GLN A 213 -7.50 6.89 0.77
C GLN A 213 -7.22 5.68 -0.12
N ASP A 214 -5.95 5.49 -0.40
CA ASP A 214 -5.37 4.27 -0.96
C ASP A 214 -4.09 4.01 -0.18
N VAL A 215 -4.14 3.04 0.71
CA VAL A 215 -3.06 2.72 1.63
C VAL A 215 -2.70 1.26 1.50
N SER A 216 -1.45 0.98 1.18
CA SER A 216 -0.99 -0.40 1.05
C SER A 216 0.32 -0.64 1.79
N PHE A 217 0.43 -1.84 2.38
CA PHE A 217 1.63 -2.39 3.00
C PHE A 217 2.05 -3.63 2.22
N VAL A 218 3.35 -3.77 1.99
CA VAL A 218 3.92 -4.93 1.30
C VAL A 218 5.04 -5.52 2.14
N TYR A 219 4.90 -6.80 2.42
CA TYR A 219 5.88 -7.61 3.15
C TYR A 219 6.48 -8.61 2.17
N ASP A 220 7.78 -8.51 1.96
CA ASP A 220 8.52 -9.29 0.97
C ASP A 220 9.53 -10.19 1.70
N SER A 221 9.20 -11.47 1.84
CA SER A 221 10.09 -12.49 2.37
C SER A 221 10.86 -13.20 1.25
N SER A 222 11.79 -14.09 1.59
CA SER A 222 12.44 -14.96 0.62
C SER A 222 11.49 -15.95 -0.05
N GLU A 223 10.41 -16.33 0.64
CA GLU A 223 9.50 -17.41 0.27
C GLU A 223 8.26 -16.91 -0.48
N PHE A 224 7.71 -15.77 -0.08
CA PHE A 224 6.50 -15.18 -0.65
C PHE A 224 6.40 -13.69 -0.43
N ILE A 225 5.46 -13.06 -1.13
CA ILE A 225 5.04 -11.68 -0.93
C ILE A 225 3.65 -11.69 -0.30
N PHE A 226 3.47 -10.87 0.73
CA PHE A 226 2.18 -10.62 1.36
C PHE A 226 1.88 -9.13 1.28
N SER A 227 0.71 -8.76 0.81
CA SER A 227 0.29 -7.36 0.69
C SER A 227 -1.12 -7.15 1.20
N VAL A 228 -1.33 -5.97 1.79
CA VAL A 228 -2.62 -5.50 2.29
C VAL A 228 -2.87 -4.10 1.74
N GLU A 229 -4.01 -3.87 1.14
CA GLU A 229 -4.43 -2.57 0.61
C GLU A 229 -5.81 -2.22 1.15
N SER A 230 -5.94 -0.99 1.66
CA SER A 230 -7.19 -0.37 2.12
C SER A 230 -7.54 0.80 1.21
N ASP A 231 -8.66 0.69 0.47
CA ASP A 231 -9.08 1.66 -0.55
C ASP A 231 -10.55 2.06 -0.37
N ASN A 232 -10.83 3.36 -0.21
CA ASN A 232 -12.18 3.92 -0.16
C ASN A 232 -12.50 4.87 -1.32
N ARG A 233 -11.66 4.93 -2.35
CA ARG A 233 -11.86 5.83 -3.50
C ARG A 233 -13.08 5.46 -4.33
N PHE A 234 -13.47 4.18 -4.30
CA PHE A 234 -14.58 3.63 -5.08
C PHE A 234 -15.63 3.01 -4.17
N ALA A 235 -16.90 3.33 -4.43
CA ALA A 235 -18.03 2.71 -3.75
C ALA A 235 -18.09 1.20 -3.99
N GLY A 236 -18.78 0.48 -3.11
CA GLY A 236 -19.05 -0.93 -3.27
C GLY A 236 -19.90 -1.22 -4.52
N SER A 237 -19.77 -2.44 -5.03
CA SER A 237 -20.54 -2.89 -6.18
C SER A 237 -20.88 -4.38 -6.06
N ASN A 238 -21.88 -4.84 -6.82
CA ASN A 238 -22.23 -6.26 -6.91
C ASN A 238 -21.21 -7.09 -7.72
N ASP A 239 -20.26 -6.42 -8.38
CA ASP A 239 -19.12 -7.07 -9.05
C ASP A 239 -18.06 -7.44 -7.99
N THR A 240 -18.29 -8.58 -7.34
CA THR A 240 -17.45 -9.10 -6.25
C THR A 240 -16.57 -10.26 -6.73
N LEU A 241 -15.60 -10.68 -5.93
CA LEU A 241 -14.69 -11.77 -6.25
C LEU A 241 -15.43 -13.05 -6.69
N LEU A 242 -16.45 -13.47 -5.95
CA LEU A 242 -17.19 -14.67 -6.28
C LEU A 242 -18.19 -14.48 -7.42
N SER A 243 -18.67 -13.26 -7.68
CA SER A 243 -19.53 -12.99 -8.84
C SER A 243 -18.77 -13.18 -10.16
N ARG A 244 -17.45 -13.01 -10.16
CA ARG A 244 -16.54 -13.24 -11.30
C ARG A 244 -16.04 -14.68 -11.38
N SER A 245 -16.67 -15.64 -10.68
CA SER A 245 -16.18 -17.02 -10.59
C SER A 245 -16.04 -17.72 -11.95
N ALA A 246 -16.89 -17.44 -12.92
CA ALA A 246 -16.78 -18.00 -14.27
C ALA A 246 -15.47 -17.56 -14.96
N GLU A 247 -15.16 -16.27 -14.91
CA GLU A 247 -13.96 -15.68 -15.51
C GLU A 247 -12.68 -16.14 -14.80
N ILE A 248 -12.74 -16.20 -13.45
CA ILE A 248 -11.61 -16.68 -12.64
C ILE A 248 -11.33 -18.15 -12.93
N ASN A 249 -12.34 -19.01 -12.98
CA ASN A 249 -12.17 -20.41 -13.31
C ASN A 249 -11.62 -20.62 -14.73
N GLU A 250 -12.03 -19.80 -15.69
CA GLU A 250 -11.48 -19.81 -17.05
C GLU A 250 -9.98 -19.44 -17.03
N ALA A 251 -9.60 -18.40 -16.29
CA ALA A 251 -8.20 -17.98 -16.15
C ALA A 251 -7.35 -19.07 -15.45
N ILE A 252 -7.87 -19.67 -14.37
CA ILE A 252 -7.23 -20.77 -13.65
C ILE A 252 -6.95 -21.94 -14.60
N ARG A 253 -7.95 -22.35 -15.37
CA ARG A 253 -7.82 -23.46 -16.34
C ARG A 253 -6.82 -23.13 -17.45
N ARG A 254 -6.85 -21.92 -18.00
CA ARG A 254 -5.95 -21.46 -19.07
C ARG A 254 -4.49 -21.51 -18.65
N HIS A 255 -4.20 -21.26 -17.38
CA HIS A 255 -2.86 -21.29 -16.82
C HIS A 255 -2.50 -22.63 -16.14
N ASN A 256 -3.28 -23.70 -16.38
CA ASN A 256 -3.08 -25.01 -15.78
C ASN A 256 -2.97 -24.99 -14.24
N ARG A 257 -3.79 -24.13 -13.60
CA ARG A 257 -3.86 -23.98 -12.15
C ARG A 257 -5.08 -24.67 -11.56
N LYS A 258 -5.15 -24.77 -10.25
CA LYS A 258 -6.26 -25.40 -9.52
C LYS A 258 -6.67 -24.51 -8.34
N THR A 259 -7.97 -24.44 -8.09
CA THR A 259 -8.49 -23.85 -6.86
C THR A 259 -8.23 -24.81 -5.70
N ILE A 260 -7.63 -24.29 -4.62
CA ILE A 260 -7.54 -24.98 -3.32
C ILE A 260 -8.85 -24.80 -2.58
N ARG A 261 -9.24 -23.52 -2.40
CA ARG A 261 -10.46 -23.12 -1.69
C ARG A 261 -10.96 -21.78 -2.21
N ASN A 262 -12.26 -21.59 -2.24
CA ASN A 262 -12.89 -20.28 -2.44
C ASN A 262 -14.21 -20.21 -1.67
N GLY A 263 -14.63 -19.03 -1.29
CA GLY A 263 -15.88 -18.86 -0.57
C GLY A 263 -16.01 -17.51 0.13
N ASN A 264 -17.11 -17.39 0.87
CA ASN A 264 -17.30 -16.26 1.78
C ASN A 264 -16.48 -16.45 3.04
N ALA A 265 -15.88 -15.37 3.52
CA ALA A 265 -15.21 -15.28 4.80
C ALA A 265 -15.74 -14.07 5.56
N SER A 266 -15.60 -14.06 6.89
CA SER A 266 -16.06 -12.92 7.70
C SER A 266 -15.25 -12.78 8.98
N PRO A 267 -13.91 -12.60 8.88
CA PRO A 267 -13.08 -12.42 10.06
C PRO A 267 -13.57 -11.21 10.85
N ASN A 268 -13.85 -11.41 12.13
CA ASN A 268 -14.34 -10.37 13.04
C ASN A 268 -15.49 -9.52 12.44
N ASN A 269 -16.45 -10.16 11.77
CA ASN A 269 -17.62 -9.57 11.12
C ASN A 269 -17.29 -8.63 9.93
N ILE A 270 -16.12 -8.74 9.30
CA ILE A 270 -15.81 -8.04 8.05
C ILE A 270 -16.34 -8.88 6.88
N PRO A 271 -17.40 -8.46 6.17
CA PRO A 271 -17.92 -9.20 5.02
C PRO A 271 -16.86 -9.32 3.94
N SER A 272 -16.54 -10.54 3.54
CA SER A 272 -15.43 -10.76 2.61
C SER A 272 -15.55 -12.05 1.82
N GLN A 273 -14.75 -12.17 0.80
CA GLN A 273 -14.62 -13.33 -0.07
C GLN A 273 -13.15 -13.66 -0.28
N GLU A 274 -12.84 -14.93 -0.43
CA GLU A 274 -11.47 -15.39 -0.69
C GLU A 274 -11.40 -16.38 -1.84
N TRP A 275 -10.22 -16.47 -2.44
CA TRP A 275 -9.89 -17.45 -3.47
C TRP A 275 -8.42 -17.86 -3.39
N LEU A 276 -8.19 -19.14 -3.12
CA LEU A 276 -6.86 -19.72 -2.97
C LEU A 276 -6.58 -20.63 -4.17
N VAL A 277 -5.49 -20.35 -4.87
CA VAL A 277 -5.08 -21.03 -6.11
C VAL A 277 -3.69 -21.59 -5.96
N LYS A 278 -3.49 -22.80 -6.50
CA LYS A 278 -2.18 -23.45 -6.66
C LYS A 278 -1.89 -23.81 -8.10
N GLY A 279 -0.63 -24.05 -8.39
CA GLY A 279 -0.14 -24.50 -9.69
C GLY A 279 1.35 -24.72 -9.66
N GLU A 280 1.95 -24.65 -10.82
CA GLU A 280 3.39 -24.75 -11.02
C GLU A 280 3.92 -23.48 -11.68
N GLN A 281 5.20 -23.22 -11.48
CA GLN A 281 5.93 -22.09 -12.05
C GLN A 281 7.37 -22.47 -12.35
N GLU A 282 7.99 -21.69 -13.24
CA GLU A 282 9.44 -21.69 -13.42
C GLU A 282 10.04 -20.51 -12.65
N VAL A 283 11.14 -20.75 -11.94
CA VAL A 283 11.86 -19.70 -11.20
C VAL A 283 13.33 -19.68 -11.63
N TYR A 284 13.83 -18.49 -11.94
CA TYR A 284 15.24 -18.32 -12.28
C TYR A 284 16.12 -18.42 -11.04
N SER A 285 16.99 -19.43 -11.00
CA SER A 285 18.00 -19.59 -9.95
C SER A 285 19.26 -18.81 -10.31
N LYS A 286 19.56 -17.76 -9.57
CA LYS A 286 20.81 -17.00 -9.74
C LYS A 286 22.05 -17.83 -9.41
N THR A 287 21.93 -18.77 -8.46
CA THR A 287 23.02 -19.65 -8.03
C THR A 287 23.37 -20.66 -9.11
N GLU A 288 22.34 -21.25 -9.75
CA GLU A 288 22.53 -22.24 -10.81
C GLU A 288 22.55 -21.64 -12.21
N ASN A 289 22.26 -20.33 -12.33
CA ASN A 289 22.19 -19.57 -13.58
C ASN A 289 21.27 -20.24 -14.62
N LYS A 290 20.11 -20.76 -14.18
CA LYS A 290 19.13 -21.43 -15.03
C LYS A 290 17.71 -21.27 -14.48
N GLN A 291 16.72 -21.54 -15.33
CA GLN A 291 15.33 -21.72 -14.91
C GLN A 291 15.16 -23.10 -14.25
N ILE A 292 14.48 -23.12 -13.11
CA ILE A 292 14.08 -24.33 -12.42
C ILE A 292 12.58 -24.52 -12.67
N PRO A 293 12.16 -25.54 -13.40
CA PRO A 293 10.75 -25.80 -13.72
C PRO A 293 10.02 -26.48 -12.55
N ASP A 294 8.72 -26.60 -12.70
CA ASP A 294 7.81 -27.41 -11.88
C ASP A 294 7.85 -27.11 -10.38
N LEU A 295 8.16 -25.87 -10.05
CA LEU A 295 8.15 -25.41 -8.65
C LEU A 295 6.73 -25.04 -8.21
N PRO A 296 6.41 -25.19 -6.92
CA PRO A 296 5.09 -24.80 -6.41
C PRO A 296 4.78 -23.35 -6.68
N TYR A 297 3.56 -23.07 -7.11
CA TYR A 297 2.99 -21.74 -7.23
C TYR A 297 1.74 -21.63 -6.39
N TYR A 298 1.66 -20.57 -5.58
CA TYR A 298 0.50 -20.23 -4.78
C TYR A 298 0.10 -18.76 -5.04
N PHE A 299 -1.21 -18.54 -5.15
CA PHE A 299 -1.79 -17.21 -5.24
C PHE A 299 -3.10 -17.20 -4.45
N PHE A 300 -3.13 -16.46 -3.35
CA PHE A 300 -4.26 -16.33 -2.45
C PHE A 300 -4.71 -14.89 -2.44
N THR A 301 -6.00 -14.68 -2.54
CA THR A 301 -6.62 -13.36 -2.49
C THR A 301 -7.81 -13.33 -1.56
N PHE A 302 -7.98 -12.23 -0.87
CA PHE A 302 -9.09 -11.93 0.01
C PHE A 302 -9.57 -10.50 -0.28
N ASN A 303 -10.86 -10.35 -0.47
CA ASN A 303 -11.50 -9.09 -0.77
C ASN A 303 -12.57 -8.79 0.29
N GLY A 304 -12.33 -7.78 1.12
CA GLY A 304 -13.26 -7.33 2.15
C GLY A 304 -14.07 -6.12 1.70
N ASN A 305 -15.33 -6.06 2.13
CA ASN A 305 -16.25 -4.95 1.88
C ASN A 305 -16.48 -4.61 0.39
N GLU A 306 -16.28 -5.53 -0.56
CA GLU A 306 -16.44 -5.22 -2.00
C GLU A 306 -17.83 -4.68 -2.33
N ALA A 307 -18.90 -5.31 -1.78
CA ALA A 307 -20.27 -4.88 -2.04
C ALA A 307 -20.70 -3.67 -1.20
N THR A 308 -20.11 -3.50 -0.02
CA THR A 308 -20.53 -2.51 0.99
C THR A 308 -19.58 -1.32 1.09
N GLY A 309 -18.50 -1.33 0.34
CA GLY A 309 -17.45 -0.30 0.38
C GLY A 309 -17.99 1.11 0.21
N SER A 310 -17.46 2.04 0.99
CA SER A 310 -17.84 3.45 1.00
C SER A 310 -16.66 4.31 1.51
N LEU A 311 -16.82 5.63 1.52
CA LEU A 311 -15.82 6.51 2.13
C LEU A 311 -15.52 6.14 3.59
N ILE A 312 -16.57 5.76 4.35
CA ILE A 312 -16.42 5.37 5.76
C ILE A 312 -15.87 3.95 5.86
N LEU A 313 -16.35 3.03 5.02
CA LEU A 313 -16.02 1.61 5.05
C LEU A 313 -15.11 1.25 3.87
N PRO A 314 -13.79 1.37 3.99
CA PRO A 314 -12.87 1.05 2.90
C PRO A 314 -12.99 -0.40 2.44
N LYS A 315 -12.80 -0.63 1.15
CA LYS A 315 -12.53 -1.97 0.65
C LYS A 315 -11.15 -2.41 1.13
N LEU A 316 -11.00 -3.71 1.32
CA LEU A 316 -9.73 -4.31 1.73
C LEU A 316 -9.35 -5.41 0.76
N TYR A 317 -8.13 -5.35 0.29
CA TYR A 317 -7.54 -6.38 -0.58
C TYR A 317 -6.31 -6.95 0.08
N ILE A 318 -6.29 -8.27 0.28
CA ILE A 318 -5.13 -8.99 0.79
C ILE A 318 -4.70 -9.99 -0.26
N VAL A 319 -3.41 -10.02 -0.57
CA VAL A 319 -2.83 -10.96 -1.52
C VAL A 319 -1.58 -11.58 -0.92
N MET A 320 -1.47 -12.91 -1.01
CA MET A 320 -0.25 -13.66 -0.73
C MET A 320 0.12 -14.48 -1.95
N ASN A 321 1.36 -14.38 -2.41
CA ASN A 321 1.84 -15.19 -3.53
C ASN A 321 3.35 -15.40 -3.47
N ASN A 322 3.81 -16.50 -4.09
CA ASN A 322 5.23 -16.79 -4.24
C ASN A 322 5.72 -16.67 -5.68
N ARG A 323 5.09 -15.83 -6.50
CA ARG A 323 5.49 -15.65 -7.90
C ARG A 323 6.97 -15.27 -8.02
N ASN A 324 7.69 -16.02 -8.86
CA ASN A 324 9.13 -15.88 -9.07
C ASN A 324 9.99 -16.10 -7.81
N LYS A 325 9.48 -16.82 -6.82
CA LYS A 325 10.19 -17.18 -5.59
C LYS A 325 10.17 -18.67 -5.37
N PHE A 326 11.27 -19.16 -4.85
CA PHE A 326 11.30 -20.50 -4.25
C PHE A 326 10.53 -20.46 -2.94
N THR A 327 9.74 -21.48 -2.68
CA THR A 327 9.15 -21.67 -1.36
C THR A 327 9.41 -23.08 -0.88
N THR A 328 9.76 -23.21 0.36
CA THR A 328 9.91 -24.50 1.06
C THR A 328 8.62 -24.91 1.77
N TYR A 329 7.67 -23.98 1.89
CA TYR A 329 6.37 -24.27 2.50
C TYR A 329 5.52 -25.19 1.62
N SER A 330 4.96 -26.21 2.24
CA SER A 330 3.93 -27.07 1.65
C SER A 330 2.63 -26.28 1.40
N GLU A 331 1.69 -26.90 0.67
CA GLU A 331 0.36 -26.31 0.48
C GLU A 331 -0.36 -26.09 1.79
N SER A 332 -0.32 -27.05 2.70
CA SER A 332 -0.94 -26.96 4.03
C SER A 332 -0.34 -25.84 4.87
N GLU A 333 0.98 -25.68 4.85
CA GLU A 333 1.67 -24.59 5.55
C GLU A 333 1.31 -23.21 4.96
N MET A 334 1.28 -23.08 3.64
CA MET A 334 0.88 -21.81 3.00
C MET A 334 -0.57 -21.43 3.34
N VAL A 335 -1.49 -22.40 3.36
CA VAL A 335 -2.89 -22.18 3.76
C VAL A 335 -2.98 -21.82 5.24
N GLU A 336 -2.24 -22.48 6.11
CA GLU A 336 -2.23 -22.18 7.55
C GLU A 336 -1.67 -20.78 7.84
N ILE A 337 -0.58 -20.36 7.16
CA ILE A 337 -0.05 -19.00 7.25
C ILE A 337 -1.13 -17.99 6.86
N TRP A 338 -1.81 -18.25 5.74
CA TRP A 338 -2.91 -17.40 5.28
C TRP A 338 -4.04 -17.32 6.29
N ASP A 339 -4.51 -18.44 6.80
CA ASP A 339 -5.64 -18.52 7.72
C ASP A 339 -5.36 -17.80 9.04
N ARG A 340 -4.15 -17.94 9.59
CA ARG A 340 -3.75 -17.25 10.82
C ARG A 340 -3.70 -15.73 10.63
N ILE A 341 -3.10 -15.27 9.53
CA ILE A 341 -2.98 -13.83 9.28
C ILE A 341 -4.37 -13.23 8.98
N VAL A 342 -5.11 -13.79 8.02
CA VAL A 342 -6.43 -13.26 7.62
C VAL A 342 -7.46 -13.39 8.74
N GLY A 343 -7.40 -14.50 9.53
CA GLY A 343 -8.27 -14.70 10.69
C GLY A 343 -8.09 -13.66 11.80
N SER A 344 -6.93 -13.02 11.88
CA SER A 344 -6.64 -11.96 12.86
C SER A 344 -7.19 -10.60 12.47
N LEU A 345 -7.61 -10.43 11.21
CA LEU A 345 -8.06 -9.16 10.65
C LEU A 345 -9.27 -8.60 11.42
N ARG A 346 -9.23 -7.33 11.76
CA ARG A 346 -10.30 -6.59 12.44
C ARG A 346 -10.25 -5.10 12.12
N TYR A 347 -11.33 -4.38 12.39
CA TYR A 347 -11.29 -2.93 12.38
C TYR A 347 -10.40 -2.41 13.52
N LYS A 348 -9.68 -1.32 13.28
CA LYS A 348 -8.96 -0.66 14.35
C LYS A 348 -9.94 -0.10 15.40
N PRO A 349 -9.55 0.04 16.68
CA PRO A 349 -10.37 0.76 17.66
C PRO A 349 -10.75 2.15 17.14
N ASN A 350 -12.01 2.54 17.31
CA ASN A 350 -12.55 3.81 16.83
C ASN A 350 -12.27 4.07 15.34
N ALA A 351 -12.39 3.04 14.50
CA ALA A 351 -12.12 3.15 13.06
C ALA A 351 -13.06 4.15 12.36
N PHE A 352 -14.28 4.33 12.92
CA PHE A 352 -15.39 5.10 12.33
C PHE A 352 -16.00 6.09 13.31
#